data_b51fa300b3980cb5d9c0edee6c4d3eff
#
_entry.id   b51fa300b3980cb5d9c0edee6c4d3eff
#
_cell.length_a   1.000
_cell.length_b   1.000
_cell.length_c   1.000
_cell.angle_alpha   90.00
_cell.angle_beta   90.00
_cell.angle_gamma   90.00
#
_symmetry.space_group_name_H-M   'P 1'
#
loop_
_entity.id
_entity.type
_entity.pdbx_description
1 polymer ?
#
loop_
_entity_poly.entity_id
_entity_poly.type
_entity_poly.pdbx_seq_one_letter_code
_entity_poly.pdbx_strand_id
1 'polypeptide(L)'
;MEFLRIENLCKFYGKGENQVTALDHVSLTVTKGEFIAIVGASGSGKSTLLHAIAGVDVPSSGNIYLNGQDVYGQNREHLAIFRRRQIGMVYQFHNLIPTLNVVENITLPVLMDRRKVNQQRLNELLALLGLEERKYHLPNQLSGGQQQ
;
A
#
# COMPACT_ATOMS: atom_id res chain seq x y z
N MET A 1 -10.01 -19.72 -4.99
CA MET A 1 -10.91 -18.89 -4.18
C MET A 1 -10.58 -17.43 -4.47
N GLU A 2 -11.57 -16.64 -4.87
CA GLU A 2 -11.41 -15.22 -5.18
C GLU A 2 -10.89 -14.47 -3.96
N PHE A 3 -9.81 -13.72 -4.13
CA PHE A 3 -9.18 -12.95 -3.06
C PHE A 3 -9.36 -11.44 -3.24
N LEU A 4 -9.16 -10.95 -4.47
CA LEU A 4 -9.43 -9.57 -4.85
C LEU A 4 -10.43 -9.55 -6.01
N ARG A 5 -11.47 -8.71 -5.92
CA ARG A 5 -12.42 -8.45 -6.98
C ARG A 5 -12.64 -6.96 -7.13
N ILE A 6 -12.49 -6.48 -8.33
CA ILE A 6 -12.71 -5.10 -8.74
C ILE A 6 -13.85 -5.09 -9.75
N GLU A 7 -14.83 -4.22 -9.55
CA GLU A 7 -16.01 -4.11 -10.40
C GLU A 7 -16.20 -2.70 -10.90
N ASN A 8 -16.11 -2.50 -12.22
CA ASN A 8 -16.40 -1.26 -12.94
C ASN A 8 -15.73 -0.03 -12.28
N LEU A 9 -14.47 -0.17 -11.88
CA LEU A 9 -13.75 0.85 -11.14
C LEU A 9 -13.42 2.03 -12.03
N CYS A 10 -13.87 3.22 -11.63
CA CYS A 10 -13.52 4.47 -12.29
C CYS A 10 -12.81 5.41 -11.34
N LYS A 11 -11.86 6.18 -11.86
CA LYS A 11 -11.21 7.26 -11.13
C LYS A 11 -11.01 8.47 -12.01
N PHE A 12 -11.57 9.58 -11.56
CA PHE A 12 -11.44 10.88 -12.21
C PHE A 12 -10.73 11.85 -11.28
N TYR A 13 -9.80 12.63 -11.83
CA TYR A 13 -9.14 13.73 -11.13
C TYR A 13 -9.53 15.06 -11.80
N GLY A 14 -9.60 16.13 -11.04
CA GLY A 14 -10.03 17.44 -11.53
C GLY A 14 -11.54 17.57 -11.66
N LYS A 15 -12.00 18.67 -12.26
CA LYS A 15 -13.42 18.96 -12.54
C LYS A 15 -13.57 19.70 -13.85
N GLY A 16 -14.72 19.55 -14.50
CA GLY A 16 -15.06 20.25 -15.76
C GLY A 16 -14.05 19.94 -16.86
N GLU A 17 -13.61 20.96 -17.59
CA GLU A 17 -12.72 20.82 -18.75
C GLU A 17 -11.33 20.26 -18.41
N ASN A 18 -10.90 20.35 -17.14
CA ASN A 18 -9.63 19.82 -16.66
C ASN A 18 -9.76 18.41 -16.01
N GLN A 19 -10.85 17.72 -16.25
CA GLN A 19 -11.05 16.37 -15.73
C GLN A 19 -10.18 15.36 -16.50
N VAL A 20 -9.39 14.59 -15.75
CA VAL A 20 -8.58 13.50 -16.27
C VAL A 20 -9.17 12.17 -15.81
N THR A 21 -9.46 11.29 -16.76
CA THR A 21 -9.88 9.92 -16.48
C THR A 21 -8.64 9.06 -16.29
N ALA A 22 -8.37 8.67 -15.05
CA ALA A 22 -7.23 7.81 -14.71
C ALA A 22 -7.59 6.32 -14.74
N LEU A 23 -8.81 5.95 -14.39
CA LEU A 23 -9.36 4.61 -14.52
C LEU A 23 -10.75 4.71 -15.15
N ASP A 24 -11.05 3.82 -16.12
CA ASP A 24 -12.30 3.76 -16.82
C ASP A 24 -12.85 2.33 -16.84
N HIS A 25 -13.88 2.07 -16.03
CA HIS A 25 -14.61 0.79 -15.89
C HIS A 25 -13.71 -0.45 -15.76
N VAL A 26 -12.61 -0.33 -15.00
CA VAL A 26 -11.66 -1.43 -14.80
C VAL A 26 -12.30 -2.52 -13.93
N SER A 27 -12.29 -3.75 -14.44
CA SER A 27 -12.73 -4.94 -13.71
C SER A 27 -11.64 -5.99 -13.74
N LEU A 28 -11.37 -6.61 -12.59
CA LEU A 28 -10.30 -7.59 -12.40
C LEU A 28 -10.65 -8.52 -11.25
N THR A 29 -10.35 -9.80 -11.40
CA THR A 29 -10.44 -10.78 -10.32
C THR A 29 -9.07 -11.44 -10.13
N VAL A 30 -8.66 -11.59 -8.86
CA VAL A 30 -7.39 -12.23 -8.47
C VAL A 30 -7.69 -13.33 -7.47
N THR A 31 -7.09 -14.49 -7.67
CA THR A 31 -7.19 -15.61 -6.74
C THR A 31 -6.09 -15.57 -5.68
N LYS A 32 -6.32 -16.22 -4.55
CA LYS A 32 -5.33 -16.27 -3.47
C LYS A 32 -4.06 -16.98 -3.93
N GLY A 33 -2.91 -16.36 -3.69
CA GLY A 33 -1.58 -16.88 -4.06
C GLY A 33 -1.14 -16.55 -5.48
N GLU A 34 -1.96 -15.84 -6.25
CA GLU A 34 -1.64 -15.42 -7.61
C GLU A 34 -0.66 -14.25 -7.61
N PHE A 35 0.27 -14.24 -8.56
CA PHE A 35 1.18 -13.15 -8.84
C PHE A 35 0.73 -12.45 -10.12
N ILE A 36 0.47 -11.14 -10.05
CA ILE A 36 -0.02 -10.35 -11.18
C ILE A 36 0.93 -9.22 -11.50
N ALA A 37 1.26 -9.04 -12.77
CA ALA A 37 1.97 -7.88 -13.28
C ALA A 37 1.02 -6.96 -14.06
N ILE A 38 0.90 -5.69 -13.61
CA ILE A 38 0.16 -4.65 -14.31
C ILE A 38 1.13 -3.85 -15.17
N VAL A 39 1.02 -3.98 -16.48
CA VAL A 39 1.92 -3.36 -17.46
C VAL A 39 1.18 -2.33 -18.31
N GLY A 40 1.90 -1.36 -18.86
CA GLY A 40 1.34 -0.32 -19.71
C GLY A 40 2.23 0.92 -19.77
N ALA A 41 1.90 1.86 -20.65
CA ALA A 41 2.61 3.12 -20.83
C ALA A 41 2.61 3.98 -19.55
N SER A 42 3.54 4.95 -19.47
CA SER A 42 3.50 5.96 -18.40
C SER A 42 2.16 6.73 -18.46
N GLY A 43 1.57 7.02 -17.31
CA GLY A 43 0.27 7.71 -17.23
C GLY A 43 -0.97 6.84 -17.49
N SER A 44 -0.83 5.53 -17.75
CA SER A 44 -1.98 4.64 -18.04
C SER A 44 -2.79 4.20 -16.79
N GLY A 45 -2.63 4.85 -15.65
CA GLY A 45 -3.44 4.58 -14.46
C GLY A 45 -2.96 3.43 -13.54
N LYS A 46 -1.83 2.78 -13.83
CA LYS A 46 -1.33 1.63 -13.02
C LYS A 46 -1.17 1.95 -11.54
N SER A 47 -0.51 3.07 -11.22
CA SER A 47 -0.32 3.51 -9.83
C SER A 47 -1.65 3.89 -9.19
N THR A 48 -2.56 4.52 -9.94
CA THR A 48 -3.91 4.85 -9.47
C THR A 48 -4.68 3.59 -9.10
N LEU A 49 -4.59 2.54 -9.93
CA LEU A 49 -5.23 1.25 -9.65
C LEU A 49 -4.66 0.62 -8.37
N LEU A 50 -3.33 0.59 -8.24
CA LEU A 50 -2.68 0.06 -7.03
C LEU A 50 -3.05 0.86 -5.77
N HIS A 51 -3.11 2.20 -5.86
CA HIS A 51 -3.54 3.05 -4.75
C HIS A 51 -5.01 2.81 -4.36
N ALA A 52 -5.89 2.61 -5.37
CA ALA A 52 -7.28 2.27 -5.11
C ALA A 52 -7.41 0.89 -4.44
N ILE A 53 -6.70 -0.14 -4.92
CA ILE A 53 -6.68 -1.48 -4.29
C ILE A 53 -6.17 -1.39 -2.85
N ALA A 54 -5.13 -0.61 -2.62
CA ALA A 54 -4.53 -0.43 -1.29
C ALA A 54 -5.38 0.41 -0.32
N GLY A 55 -6.53 0.93 -0.74
CA GLY A 55 -7.38 1.77 0.11
C GLY A 55 -6.79 3.16 0.38
N VAL A 56 -5.84 3.62 -0.43
CA VAL A 56 -5.16 4.92 -0.29
C VAL A 56 -5.92 6.03 -1.01
N ASP A 57 -6.40 5.74 -2.22
CA ASP A 57 -7.13 6.68 -3.06
C ASP A 57 -8.53 6.16 -3.37
N VAL A 58 -9.53 6.89 -2.88
CA VAL A 58 -10.94 6.49 -3.02
C VAL A 58 -11.36 6.56 -4.49
N PRO A 59 -11.91 5.50 -5.07
CA PRO A 59 -12.42 5.54 -6.45
C PRO A 59 -13.58 6.53 -6.60
N SER A 60 -13.80 7.00 -7.83
CA SER A 60 -14.93 7.86 -8.15
C SER A 60 -16.24 7.07 -8.28
N SER A 61 -16.14 5.82 -8.76
CA SER A 61 -17.23 4.85 -8.80
C SER A 61 -16.69 3.43 -8.93
N GLY A 62 -17.58 2.44 -8.83
CA GLY A 62 -17.21 1.02 -8.79
C GLY A 62 -16.83 0.54 -7.40
N ASN A 63 -16.53 -0.74 -7.27
CA ASN A 63 -16.29 -1.39 -5.99
C ASN A 63 -14.99 -2.21 -6.00
N ILE A 64 -14.37 -2.31 -4.84
CA ILE A 64 -13.21 -3.19 -4.59
C ILE A 64 -13.53 -4.06 -3.39
N TYR A 65 -13.43 -5.36 -3.58
CA TYR A 65 -13.59 -6.36 -2.53
C TYR A 65 -12.28 -7.09 -2.30
N LEU A 66 -11.83 -7.15 -1.06
CA LEU A 66 -10.69 -7.98 -0.66
C LEU A 66 -11.19 -9.05 0.31
N ASN A 67 -10.97 -10.31 -0.04
CA ASN A 67 -11.44 -11.46 0.73
C ASN A 67 -12.94 -11.36 1.09
N GLY A 68 -13.76 -10.91 0.13
CA GLY A 68 -15.20 -10.70 0.26
C GLY A 68 -15.63 -9.44 1.02
N GLN A 69 -14.70 -8.66 1.55
CA GLN A 69 -14.97 -7.42 2.28
C GLN A 69 -14.86 -6.21 1.34
N ASP A 70 -15.90 -5.36 1.29
CA ASP A 70 -15.85 -4.09 0.55
C ASP A 70 -14.82 -3.15 1.23
N VAL A 71 -13.81 -2.77 0.47
CA VAL A 71 -12.72 -1.91 0.95
C VAL A 71 -13.22 -0.52 1.31
N TYR A 72 -14.13 0.04 0.53
CA TYR A 72 -14.63 1.41 0.68
C TYR A 72 -16.03 1.49 1.30
N GLY A 73 -16.70 0.37 1.53
CA GLY A 73 -17.96 0.28 2.28
C GLY A 73 -17.83 0.59 3.77
N GLN A 74 -16.61 0.87 4.24
CA GLN A 74 -16.29 1.12 5.63
C GLN A 74 -16.07 2.61 5.91
N ASN A 75 -16.16 2.99 7.20
CA ASN A 75 -15.77 4.34 7.61
C ASN A 75 -14.23 4.53 7.53
N ARG A 76 -13.76 5.78 7.62
CA ARG A 76 -12.33 6.13 7.49
C ARG A 76 -11.42 5.45 8.51
N GLU A 77 -11.92 5.24 9.72
CA GLU A 77 -11.15 4.59 10.79
C GLU A 77 -10.95 3.10 10.49
N HIS A 78 -12.00 2.39 10.11
CA HIS A 78 -11.91 0.99 9.70
C HIS A 78 -11.08 0.80 8.44
N LEU A 79 -11.13 1.72 7.48
CA LEU A 79 -10.27 1.69 6.30
C LEU A 79 -8.79 1.86 6.68
N ALA A 80 -8.45 2.69 7.67
CA ALA A 80 -7.09 2.83 8.17
C ALA A 80 -6.59 1.56 8.86
N ILE A 81 -7.45 0.89 9.63
CA ILE A 81 -7.16 -0.42 10.25
C ILE A 81 -6.99 -1.49 9.18
N PHE A 82 -7.86 -1.52 8.17
CA PHE A 82 -7.78 -2.43 7.03
C PHE A 82 -6.43 -2.32 6.31
N ARG A 83 -6.02 -1.11 5.92
CA ARG A 83 -4.70 -0.88 5.29
C ARG A 83 -3.57 -1.44 6.13
N ARG A 84 -3.56 -1.15 7.41
CA ARG A 84 -2.50 -1.54 8.34
C ARG A 84 -2.39 -3.04 8.55
N ARG A 85 -3.52 -3.77 8.46
CA ARG A 85 -3.60 -5.20 8.77
C ARG A 85 -3.66 -6.12 7.56
N GLN A 86 -4.19 -5.66 6.44
CA GLN A 86 -4.51 -6.50 5.29
C GLN A 86 -3.66 -6.18 4.05
N ILE A 87 -3.03 -5.00 4.00
CA ILE A 87 -2.29 -4.54 2.83
C ILE A 87 -0.83 -4.29 3.20
N GLY A 88 0.08 -4.84 2.38
CA GLY A 88 1.48 -4.41 2.32
C GLY A 88 1.70 -3.65 1.02
N MET A 89 2.12 -2.40 1.08
CA MET A 89 2.39 -1.59 -0.11
C MET A 89 3.82 -1.07 -0.10
N VAL A 90 4.53 -1.31 -1.19
CA VAL A 90 5.84 -0.71 -1.46
C VAL A 90 5.64 0.44 -2.44
N TYR A 91 5.98 1.64 -2.02
CA TYR A 91 5.83 2.85 -2.81
C TYR A 91 7.06 3.11 -3.70
N GLN A 92 6.87 3.84 -4.78
CA GLN A 92 7.97 4.32 -5.63
C GLN A 92 8.89 5.29 -4.86
N PHE A 93 8.32 6.13 -4.00
CA PHE A 93 9.04 6.94 -3.01
C PHE A 93 8.95 6.25 -1.66
N HIS A 94 10.03 6.21 -0.91
CA HIS A 94 10.16 5.38 0.29
C HIS A 94 9.17 5.73 1.41
N ASN A 95 8.66 6.97 1.45
CA ASN A 95 7.67 7.48 2.42
C ASN A 95 8.06 7.22 3.89
N LEU A 96 9.35 7.16 4.17
CA LEU A 96 9.87 7.02 5.53
C LEU A 96 9.67 8.32 6.30
N ILE A 97 9.45 8.20 7.60
CA ILE A 97 9.41 9.34 8.50
C ILE A 97 10.87 9.75 8.79
N PRO A 98 11.30 10.95 8.35
CA PRO A 98 12.72 11.31 8.32
C PRO A 98 13.35 11.50 9.71
N THR A 99 12.53 11.70 10.73
CA THR A 99 12.95 11.86 12.14
C THR A 99 13.01 10.53 12.90
N LEU A 100 12.56 9.44 12.32
CA LEU A 100 12.58 8.10 12.90
C LEU A 100 13.72 7.28 12.28
N ASN A 101 14.40 6.50 13.11
CA ASN A 101 15.42 5.55 12.64
C ASN A 101 14.80 4.32 11.95
N VAL A 102 15.64 3.40 11.46
CA VAL A 102 15.21 2.17 10.76
C VAL A 102 14.24 1.37 11.61
N VAL A 103 14.59 1.06 12.86
CA VAL A 103 13.73 0.26 13.76
C VAL A 103 12.41 0.94 14.01
N GLU A 104 12.43 2.24 14.26
CA GLU A 104 11.22 3.02 14.52
C GLU A 104 10.30 3.06 13.30
N ASN A 105 10.83 3.28 12.09
CA ASN A 105 10.04 3.23 10.86
C ASN A 105 9.41 1.85 10.63
N ILE A 106 10.17 0.76 10.84
CA ILE A 106 9.67 -0.61 10.67
C ILE A 106 8.59 -0.95 11.70
N THR A 107 8.76 -0.53 12.94
CA THR A 107 7.87 -0.92 14.03
C THR A 107 6.64 -0.03 14.19
N LEU A 108 6.67 1.17 13.62
CA LEU A 108 5.60 2.16 13.74
C LEU A 108 4.20 1.61 13.44
N PRO A 109 3.95 0.86 12.34
CA PRO A 109 2.63 0.32 12.05
C PRO A 109 2.12 -0.65 13.12
N VAL A 110 3.02 -1.42 13.72
CA VAL A 110 2.68 -2.37 14.82
C VAL A 110 2.28 -1.60 16.07
N LEU A 111 3.03 -0.54 16.41
CA LEU A 111 2.77 0.31 17.57
C LEU A 111 1.47 1.12 17.39
N MET A 112 1.21 1.65 16.18
CA MET A 112 -0.06 2.31 15.85
C MET A 112 -1.27 1.38 16.00
N ASP A 113 -1.08 0.08 15.84
CA ASP A 113 -2.11 -0.95 16.06
C ASP A 113 -2.19 -1.39 17.53
N ARG A 114 -1.49 -0.70 18.45
CA ARG A 114 -1.40 -1.02 19.89
C ARG A 114 -0.92 -2.44 20.16
N ARG A 115 -0.13 -3.01 19.26
CA ARG A 115 0.45 -4.35 19.38
C ARG A 115 1.88 -4.28 19.87
N LYS A 116 2.33 -5.35 20.52
CA LYS A 116 3.74 -5.49 20.91
C LYS A 116 4.57 -5.88 19.71
N VAL A 117 5.75 -5.26 19.59
CA VAL A 117 6.74 -5.63 18.58
C VAL A 117 7.31 -7.01 18.89
N ASN A 118 7.27 -7.92 17.93
CA ASN A 118 7.97 -9.19 18.03
C ASN A 118 9.45 -8.95 17.72
N GLN A 119 10.27 -8.94 18.77
CA GLN A 119 11.69 -8.63 18.68
C GLN A 119 12.48 -9.65 17.86
N GLN A 120 12.11 -10.94 17.98
CA GLN A 120 12.77 -11.99 17.19
C GLN A 120 12.51 -11.74 15.69
N ARG A 121 11.25 -11.51 15.30
CA ARG A 121 10.88 -11.24 13.91
C ARG A 121 11.54 -9.97 13.38
N LEU A 122 11.65 -8.92 14.20
CA LEU A 122 12.35 -7.70 13.82
C LEU A 122 13.82 -7.96 13.52
N ASN A 123 14.51 -8.71 14.38
CA ASN A 123 15.91 -9.04 14.18
C ASN A 123 16.12 -9.90 12.92
N GLU A 124 15.25 -10.89 12.69
CA GLU A 124 15.28 -11.72 11.47
C GLU A 124 15.12 -10.86 10.20
N LEU A 125 14.21 -9.88 10.21
CA LEU A 125 14.02 -8.96 9.09
C LEU A 125 15.23 -8.06 8.86
N LEU A 126 15.80 -7.49 9.92
CA LEU A 126 17.00 -6.66 9.84
C LEU A 126 18.18 -7.43 9.26
N ALA A 127 18.38 -8.69 9.69
CA ALA A 127 19.41 -9.58 9.15
C ALA A 127 19.16 -9.89 7.66
N LEU A 128 17.93 -10.27 7.31
CA LEU A 128 17.56 -10.59 5.92
C LEU A 128 17.79 -9.42 4.96
N LEU A 129 17.55 -8.19 5.44
CA LEU A 129 17.68 -6.96 4.66
C LEU A 129 19.09 -6.34 4.75
N GLY A 130 19.99 -6.90 5.53
CA GLY A 130 21.34 -6.36 5.74
C GLY A 130 21.35 -5.01 6.46
N LEU A 131 20.41 -4.78 7.37
CA LEU A 131 20.23 -3.53 8.10
C LEU A 131 20.62 -3.60 9.57
N GLU A 132 21.19 -4.71 10.05
CA GLU A 132 21.53 -4.93 11.45
C GLU A 132 22.44 -3.83 12.04
N GLU A 133 23.52 -3.50 11.31
CA GLU A 133 24.47 -2.45 11.70
C GLU A 133 23.91 -1.03 11.50
N ARG A 134 22.77 -0.91 10.84
CA ARG A 134 22.14 0.38 10.49
C ARG A 134 20.80 0.61 11.18
N LYS A 135 20.42 -0.24 12.11
CA LYS A 135 19.10 -0.23 12.76
C LYS A 135 18.75 1.09 13.45
N TYR A 136 19.75 1.89 13.84
CA TYR A 136 19.57 3.19 14.48
C TYR A 136 19.90 4.36 13.53
N HIS A 137 20.19 4.12 12.25
CA HIS A 137 20.41 5.18 11.27
C HIS A 137 19.10 5.85 10.88
N LEU A 138 19.17 7.16 10.62
CA LEU A 138 18.07 7.92 10.04
C LEU A 138 17.99 7.67 8.51
N PRO A 139 16.84 7.91 7.86
CA PRO A 139 16.68 7.70 6.43
C PRO A 139 17.75 8.38 5.56
N ASN A 140 18.15 9.61 5.90
CA ASN A 140 19.17 10.35 5.16
C ASN A 140 20.60 9.75 5.26
N GLN A 141 20.81 8.77 6.12
CA GLN A 141 22.08 8.04 6.29
C GLN A 141 22.08 6.69 5.54
N LEU A 142 20.99 6.40 4.81
CA LEU A 142 20.80 5.15 4.09
C LEU A 142 20.83 5.39 2.57
N SER A 143 21.32 4.40 1.81
CA SER A 143 21.17 4.41 0.36
C SER A 143 19.71 4.24 -0.06
N GLY A 144 19.35 4.61 -1.31
CA GLY A 144 17.98 4.46 -1.81
C GLY A 144 17.45 3.02 -1.68
N GLY A 145 18.25 2.01 -1.99
CA GLY A 145 17.85 0.61 -1.82
C GLY A 145 17.68 0.18 -0.37
N GLN A 146 18.43 0.80 0.57
CA GLN A 146 18.29 0.53 1.99
C GLN A 146 17.06 1.23 2.60
N GLN A 147 16.61 2.33 1.97
CA GLN A 147 15.40 3.03 2.36
C GLN A 147 14.14 2.29 1.88
N GLN A 148 14.22 1.56 0.78
CA GLN A 148 13.11 0.78 0.20
C GLN A 148 12.94 -0.56 0.90
#